data_8d9d631749ec55655aac6114db595ef4
#
_entry.id   8d9d631749ec55655aac6114db595ef4
#
_cell.length_a   1.000
_cell.length_b   1.000
_cell.length_c   1.000
_cell.angle_alpha   90.00
_cell.angle_beta   90.00
_cell.angle_gamma   90.00
#
_symmetry.space_group_name_H-M   'P 1'
#
loop_
_entity.id
_entity.type
_entity.pdbx_description
1 polymer ?
#
loop_
_entity_poly.entity_id
_entity_poly.type
_entity_poly.pdbx_seq_one_letter_code
_entity_poly.pdbx_strand_id
1 'polypeptide(L)'
;LIKVSRVRQLVVSGTSIRDGVIAVNELNDAQRADFLMVISQEIAEASGRFAGLSDALKLLLQPLAKINPTKAFSRLVEVACNLADMCWHEHSDMRGDLAARRILGLPVNCMTHKERVWLGVALYHRYAGTKQNKPRPEELESLLGTRSRAEAVTIGLALRFALIFAAGTTGSLRDICFELDDNFVSLHVKKSAQSLFDEACANRFKMLAHSAHRQPKVFLN
;
A
#
# COMPACT_ATOMS: atom_id res chain seq x y z
N LEU A 1 14.38 13.18 35.61
CA LEU A 1 15.16 13.38 34.38
C LEU A 1 14.50 14.44 33.48
N ILE A 2 13.24 14.24 33.01
CA ILE A 2 12.54 15.14 32.06
C ILE A 2 12.51 16.61 32.56
N LYS A 3 12.21 16.86 33.84
CA LYS A 3 12.21 18.22 34.42
C LYS A 3 13.59 18.86 34.46
N VAL A 4 14.64 18.06 34.68
CA VAL A 4 16.03 18.52 34.79
C VAL A 4 16.62 18.80 33.41
N SER A 5 16.30 17.97 32.41
CA SER A 5 16.86 18.07 31.06
C SER A 5 16.21 19.12 30.17
N ARG A 6 15.15 19.82 30.63
CA ARG A 6 14.36 20.79 29.83
C ARG A 6 13.93 20.28 28.46
N VAL A 7 13.62 18.98 28.38
CA VAL A 7 13.20 18.31 27.13
C VAL A 7 11.88 18.91 26.66
N ARG A 8 11.83 19.34 25.40
CA ARG A 8 10.61 19.88 24.76
C ARG A 8 9.68 18.79 24.23
N GLN A 9 10.24 17.64 23.87
CA GLN A 9 9.48 16.54 23.30
C GLN A 9 10.12 15.21 23.73
N LEU A 10 9.29 14.26 24.13
CA LEU A 10 9.65 12.85 24.36
C LEU A 10 9.04 12.01 23.27
N VAL A 11 9.87 11.29 22.51
CA VAL A 11 9.42 10.35 21.50
C VAL A 11 9.72 8.93 21.97
N VAL A 12 8.69 8.10 22.03
CA VAL A 12 8.84 6.67 22.36
C VAL A 12 9.14 5.92 21.08
N SER A 13 10.23 5.13 21.10
CA SER A 13 10.61 4.25 20.00
C SER A 13 10.45 2.79 20.43
N GLY A 14 9.94 1.94 19.54
CA GLY A 14 9.90 0.48 19.74
C GLY A 14 11.24 -0.22 19.51
N THR A 15 12.32 0.53 19.21
CA THR A 15 13.65 0.00 18.92
C THR A 15 14.62 0.12 20.06
N SER A 16 15.54 -0.84 20.09
CA SER A 16 16.66 -0.86 21.01
C SER A 16 17.94 -0.27 20.37
N ILE A 17 18.93 0.04 21.21
CA ILE A 17 20.27 0.40 20.75
C ILE A 17 20.89 -0.74 19.90
N ARG A 18 20.55 -1.99 20.16
CA ARG A 18 21.02 -3.15 19.38
C ARG A 18 20.61 -3.06 17.91
N ASP A 19 19.36 -2.69 17.67
CA ASP A 19 18.83 -2.52 16.30
C ASP A 19 19.58 -1.40 15.56
N GLY A 20 19.93 -0.33 16.28
CA GLY A 20 20.76 0.76 15.76
C GLY A 20 22.18 0.30 15.40
N VAL A 21 22.81 -0.50 16.26
CA VAL A 21 24.17 -1.05 16.00
C VAL A 21 24.15 -1.97 14.79
N ILE A 22 23.16 -2.85 14.66
CA ILE A 22 23.00 -3.73 13.48
C ILE A 22 22.84 -2.86 12.22
N ALA A 23 21.94 -1.91 12.24
CA ALA A 23 21.71 -1.03 11.09
C ALA A 23 22.97 -0.27 10.66
N VAL A 24 23.80 0.18 11.60
CA VAL A 24 25.05 0.90 11.27
C VAL A 24 26.10 -0.04 10.68
N ASN A 25 26.16 -1.29 11.13
CA ASN A 25 27.20 -2.23 10.69
C ASN A 25 26.84 -2.95 9.38
N GLU A 26 25.57 -3.30 9.19
CA GLU A 26 25.11 -4.14 8.09
C GLU A 26 24.59 -3.34 6.88
N LEU A 27 24.21 -2.08 7.06
CA LEU A 27 23.59 -1.28 6.00
C LEU A 27 24.54 -0.18 5.51
N ASN A 28 24.56 0.03 4.20
CA ASN A 28 25.22 1.20 3.61
C ASN A 28 24.38 2.49 3.83
N ASP A 29 24.98 3.66 3.52
CA ASP A 29 24.32 4.97 3.75
C ASP A 29 22.99 5.12 3.04
N ALA A 30 22.86 4.63 1.81
CA ALA A 30 21.62 4.70 1.04
C ALA A 30 20.52 3.82 1.66
N GLN A 31 20.87 2.61 2.11
CA GLN A 31 19.96 1.70 2.80
C GLN A 31 19.52 2.25 4.16
N ARG A 32 20.43 2.91 4.89
CA ARG A 32 20.11 3.60 6.15
C ARG A 32 19.17 4.79 5.94
N ALA A 33 19.30 5.48 4.81
CA ALA A 33 18.45 6.63 4.48
C ALA A 33 16.97 6.23 4.29
N ASP A 34 16.69 5.04 3.76
CA ASP A 34 15.33 4.50 3.64
C ASP A 34 15.24 3.00 3.95
N PHE A 35 15.48 2.66 5.20
CA PHE A 35 15.44 1.28 5.69
C PHE A 35 14.07 0.60 5.52
N LEU A 36 12.97 1.36 5.58
CA LEU A 36 11.64 0.81 5.32
C LEU A 36 11.51 0.31 3.88
N MET A 37 12.08 1.05 2.92
CA MET A 37 12.06 0.63 1.52
C MET A 37 12.84 -0.68 1.34
N VAL A 38 14.04 -0.78 1.93
CA VAL A 38 14.87 -1.99 1.88
C VAL A 38 14.11 -3.20 2.44
N ILE A 39 13.62 -3.11 3.67
CA ILE A 39 12.90 -4.23 4.31
C ILE A 39 11.63 -4.60 3.55
N SER A 40 10.87 -3.61 3.08
CA SER A 40 9.65 -3.90 2.32
C SER A 40 9.94 -4.62 1.01
N GLN A 41 11.08 -4.33 0.38
CA GLN A 41 11.52 -5.02 -0.83
C GLN A 41 11.99 -6.45 -0.52
N GLU A 42 12.75 -6.66 0.54
CA GLU A 42 13.13 -8.01 1.00
C GLU A 42 11.90 -8.88 1.30
N ILE A 43 10.88 -8.30 1.95
CA ILE A 43 9.60 -8.99 2.19
C ILE A 43 8.91 -9.33 0.86
N ALA A 44 8.92 -8.42 -0.12
CA ALA A 44 8.34 -8.67 -1.44
C ALA A 44 9.05 -9.83 -2.16
N GLU A 45 10.37 -9.89 -2.10
CA GLU A 45 11.18 -10.95 -2.71
C GLU A 45 10.97 -12.30 -2.01
N ALA A 46 10.90 -12.29 -0.67
CA ALA A 46 10.75 -13.51 0.13
C ALA A 46 9.32 -14.08 0.10
N SER A 47 8.29 -13.24 0.00
CA SER A 47 6.89 -13.66 0.16
C SER A 47 6.02 -13.42 -1.06
N GLY A 48 6.50 -12.75 -2.10
CA GLY A 48 5.74 -12.46 -3.30
C GLY A 48 5.51 -13.71 -4.16
N ARG A 49 4.30 -13.83 -4.76
CA ARG A 49 3.95 -14.95 -5.67
C ARG A 49 4.66 -14.88 -7.00
N PHE A 50 4.99 -13.68 -7.46
CA PHE A 50 5.50 -13.44 -8.82
C PHE A 50 6.69 -12.50 -8.79
N ALA A 51 7.75 -12.89 -9.50
CA ALA A 51 8.89 -12.00 -9.70
C ALA A 51 8.46 -10.71 -10.42
N GLY A 52 8.95 -9.57 -9.97
CA GLY A 52 8.67 -8.25 -10.57
C GLY A 52 7.26 -7.71 -10.31
N LEU A 53 6.45 -8.36 -9.45
CA LEU A 53 5.11 -7.88 -9.11
C LEU A 53 5.14 -6.49 -8.49
N SER A 54 6.03 -6.27 -7.54
CA SER A 54 6.19 -5.00 -6.86
C SER A 54 6.47 -3.85 -7.83
N ASP A 55 7.38 -4.05 -8.77
CA ASP A 55 7.74 -3.02 -9.75
C ASP A 55 6.61 -2.75 -10.75
N ALA A 56 5.90 -3.80 -11.17
CA ALA A 56 4.72 -3.63 -12.01
C ALA A 56 3.60 -2.84 -11.29
N LEU A 57 3.40 -3.08 -10.00
CA LEU A 57 2.43 -2.33 -9.18
C LEU A 57 2.87 -0.87 -8.98
N LYS A 58 4.16 -0.62 -8.69
CA LYS A 58 4.70 0.75 -8.56
C LYS A 58 4.47 1.56 -9.84
N LEU A 59 4.80 0.98 -11.00
CA LEU A 59 4.59 1.62 -12.29
C LEU A 59 3.10 1.93 -12.53
N LEU A 60 2.22 0.97 -12.28
CA LEU A 60 0.78 1.14 -12.47
C LEU A 60 0.19 2.20 -11.53
N LEU A 61 0.61 2.21 -10.25
CA LEU A 61 0.04 3.11 -9.24
C LEU A 61 0.69 4.51 -9.22
N GLN A 62 1.79 4.72 -9.95
CA GLN A 62 2.48 6.01 -10.00
C GLN A 62 1.54 7.21 -10.27
N PRO A 63 0.59 7.16 -11.21
CA PRO A 63 -0.33 8.28 -11.44
C PRO A 63 -1.21 8.61 -10.23
N LEU A 64 -1.53 7.63 -9.39
CA LEU A 64 -2.33 7.82 -8.18
C LEU A 64 -1.56 8.58 -7.07
N ALA A 65 -0.24 8.67 -7.16
CA ALA A 65 0.55 9.50 -6.26
C ALA A 65 0.18 10.99 -6.36
N LYS A 66 -0.45 11.43 -7.45
CA LYS A 66 -1.00 12.78 -7.61
C LYS A 66 -2.15 13.12 -6.65
N ILE A 67 -2.77 12.12 -6.00
CA ILE A 67 -3.79 12.34 -4.95
C ILE A 67 -3.19 13.18 -3.80
N ASN A 68 -1.93 12.93 -3.48
CA ASN A 68 -1.16 13.70 -2.52
C ASN A 68 0.30 13.81 -3.02
N PRO A 69 0.68 14.92 -3.69
CA PRO A 69 1.98 15.03 -4.36
C PRO A 69 3.15 15.32 -3.39
N THR A 70 3.19 14.60 -2.27
CA THR A 70 4.28 14.65 -1.30
C THR A 70 5.21 13.45 -1.45
N LYS A 71 6.51 13.65 -1.22
CA LYS A 71 7.48 12.55 -1.23
C LYS A 71 7.13 11.47 -0.21
N ALA A 72 6.62 11.87 0.96
CA ALA A 72 6.21 10.93 2.01
C ALA A 72 5.07 10.01 1.55
N PHE A 73 4.06 10.57 0.85
CA PHE A 73 2.96 9.78 0.32
C PHE A 73 3.43 8.82 -0.80
N SER A 74 4.21 9.32 -1.76
CA SER A 74 4.77 8.47 -2.83
C SER A 74 5.57 7.30 -2.25
N ARG A 75 6.41 7.57 -1.25
CA ARG A 75 7.15 6.53 -0.52
C ARG A 75 6.22 5.48 0.11
N LEU A 76 5.13 5.90 0.76
CA LEU A 76 4.17 4.96 1.34
C LEU A 76 3.45 4.12 0.29
N VAL A 77 3.12 4.69 -0.87
CA VAL A 77 2.55 3.96 -2.01
C VAL A 77 3.51 2.88 -2.51
N GLU A 78 4.79 3.19 -2.67
CA GLU A 78 5.81 2.22 -3.09
C GLU A 78 5.99 1.10 -2.07
N VAL A 79 6.04 1.41 -0.78
CA VAL A 79 6.09 0.42 0.30
C VAL A 79 4.83 -0.45 0.28
N ALA A 80 3.65 0.12 0.07
CA ALA A 80 2.41 -0.64 -0.04
C ALA A 80 2.42 -1.60 -1.24
N CYS A 81 3.02 -1.19 -2.38
CA CYS A 81 3.23 -2.07 -3.53
C CYS A 81 4.15 -3.26 -3.20
N ASN A 82 5.26 -3.01 -2.48
CA ASN A 82 6.16 -4.07 -2.04
C ASN A 82 5.44 -5.09 -1.14
N LEU A 83 4.62 -4.61 -0.21
CA LEU A 83 3.94 -5.43 0.79
C LEU A 83 2.59 -6.00 0.32
N ALA A 84 2.15 -5.68 -0.90
CA ALA A 84 0.81 -5.99 -1.39
C ALA A 84 0.46 -7.47 -1.38
N ASP A 85 1.46 -8.35 -1.46
CA ASP A 85 1.25 -9.79 -1.57
C ASP A 85 1.71 -10.59 -0.34
N MET A 86 2.11 -9.91 0.75
CA MET A 86 2.70 -10.53 1.94
C MET A 86 1.84 -11.58 2.66
N CYS A 87 0.52 -11.57 2.45
CA CYS A 87 -0.44 -12.50 3.07
C CYS A 87 -1.20 -13.35 2.04
N TRP A 88 -0.67 -13.55 0.84
CA TRP A 88 -1.39 -14.27 -0.20
C TRP A 88 -1.69 -15.74 0.16
N HIS A 89 -0.81 -16.39 0.90
CA HIS A 89 -0.89 -17.78 1.32
C HIS A 89 -1.84 -18.02 2.49
N GLU A 90 -2.31 -16.97 3.16
CA GLU A 90 -3.24 -17.08 4.27
C GLU A 90 -4.67 -17.39 3.80
N HIS A 91 -5.53 -17.84 4.71
CA HIS A 91 -6.94 -18.05 4.40
C HIS A 91 -7.61 -16.72 3.95
N SER A 92 -8.38 -16.78 2.87
CA SER A 92 -8.93 -15.58 2.19
C SER A 92 -9.69 -14.62 3.12
N ASP A 93 -10.39 -15.16 4.14
CA ASP A 93 -11.19 -14.36 5.06
C ASP A 93 -10.34 -13.64 6.11
N MET A 94 -9.14 -14.16 6.39
CA MET A 94 -8.24 -13.64 7.41
C MET A 94 -7.20 -12.67 6.85
N ARG A 95 -6.94 -12.69 5.54
CA ARG A 95 -5.83 -11.95 4.90
C ARG A 95 -5.79 -10.47 5.25
N GLY A 96 -6.95 -9.81 5.27
CA GLY A 96 -7.02 -8.38 5.56
C GLY A 96 -6.58 -8.06 6.99
N ASP A 97 -7.15 -8.77 7.96
CA ASP A 97 -6.82 -8.58 9.38
C ASP A 97 -5.36 -8.95 9.66
N LEU A 98 -4.89 -10.08 9.11
CA LEU A 98 -3.49 -10.51 9.28
C LEU A 98 -2.51 -9.53 8.64
N ALA A 99 -2.81 -8.98 7.47
CA ALA A 99 -1.96 -7.98 6.83
C ALA A 99 -1.85 -6.72 7.70
N ALA A 100 -2.97 -6.20 8.19
CA ALA A 100 -2.96 -5.05 9.09
C ALA A 100 -2.15 -5.34 10.37
N ARG A 101 -2.39 -6.48 11.02
CA ARG A 101 -1.66 -6.88 12.25
C ARG A 101 -0.17 -7.06 12.01
N ARG A 102 0.25 -7.67 10.88
CA ARG A 102 1.67 -7.83 10.54
C ARG A 102 2.36 -6.47 10.38
N ILE A 103 1.71 -5.50 9.73
CA ILE A 103 2.26 -4.14 9.62
C ILE A 103 2.36 -3.46 10.97
N LEU A 104 1.35 -3.59 11.83
CA LEU A 104 1.39 -3.00 13.17
C LEU A 104 2.50 -3.59 14.03
N GLY A 105 2.75 -4.90 13.91
CA GLY A 105 3.80 -5.62 14.64
C GLY A 105 5.15 -5.66 13.93
N LEU A 106 5.30 -5.07 12.73
CA LEU A 106 6.56 -5.12 11.98
C LEU A 106 7.68 -4.42 12.77
N PRO A 107 8.78 -5.10 13.10
CA PRO A 107 9.87 -4.54 13.90
C PRO A 107 10.77 -3.61 13.07
N VAL A 108 10.18 -2.59 12.47
CA VAL A 108 10.85 -1.60 11.63
C VAL A 108 10.71 -0.21 12.23
N ASN A 109 11.81 0.48 12.37
CA ASN A 109 11.92 1.73 13.12
C ASN A 109 11.78 2.99 12.30
N CYS A 110 11.75 2.86 11.00
CA CYS A 110 11.75 3.98 10.05
C CYS A 110 10.34 4.43 9.66
N MET A 111 9.34 4.06 10.46
CA MET A 111 7.95 4.47 10.30
C MET A 111 7.44 5.22 11.53
N THR A 112 6.76 6.31 11.31
CA THR A 112 5.91 6.91 12.34
C THR A 112 4.69 6.03 12.62
N HIS A 113 4.05 6.21 13.77
CA HIS A 113 2.79 5.50 14.07
C HIS A 113 1.71 5.75 13.01
N LYS A 114 1.62 6.98 12.49
CA LYS A 114 0.66 7.33 11.42
C LYS A 114 0.94 6.58 10.12
N GLU A 115 2.19 6.49 9.68
CA GLU A 115 2.58 5.74 8.48
C GLU A 115 2.30 4.25 8.65
N ARG A 116 2.57 3.69 9.83
CA ARG A 116 2.29 2.30 10.18
C ARG A 116 0.80 1.99 10.10
N VAL A 117 -0.03 2.85 10.68
CA VAL A 117 -1.49 2.71 10.61
C VAL A 117 -1.98 2.87 9.17
N TRP A 118 -1.44 3.84 8.43
CA TRP A 118 -1.78 4.06 7.02
C TRP A 118 -1.52 2.82 6.17
N LEU A 119 -0.34 2.21 6.29
CA LEU A 119 0.01 0.98 5.60
C LEU A 119 -0.89 -0.19 6.04
N GLY A 120 -1.18 -0.31 7.32
CA GLY A 120 -2.10 -1.34 7.85
C GLY A 120 -3.49 -1.22 7.24
N VAL A 121 -4.05 -0.02 7.15
CA VAL A 121 -5.35 0.26 6.51
C VAL A 121 -5.30 -0.03 5.01
N ALA A 122 -4.26 0.44 4.30
CA ALA A 122 -4.11 0.19 2.87
C ALA A 122 -4.06 -1.31 2.56
N LEU A 123 -3.24 -2.08 3.28
CA LEU A 123 -3.13 -3.51 3.08
C LEU A 123 -4.36 -4.28 3.55
N TYR A 124 -5.07 -3.83 4.57
CA TYR A 124 -6.38 -4.38 4.91
C TYR A 124 -7.33 -4.30 3.71
N HIS A 125 -7.53 -3.11 3.13
CA HIS A 125 -8.43 -2.89 2.00
C HIS A 125 -7.97 -3.57 0.71
N ARG A 126 -6.66 -3.78 0.54
CA ARG A 126 -6.13 -4.59 -0.55
C ARG A 126 -6.70 -6.03 -0.51
N TYR A 127 -6.87 -6.64 0.66
CA TYR A 127 -7.39 -8.01 0.79
C TYR A 127 -8.90 -8.05 1.02
N ALA A 128 -9.42 -7.23 1.92
CA ALA A 128 -10.83 -7.25 2.33
C ALA A 128 -11.74 -6.46 1.37
N GLY A 129 -11.23 -5.42 0.71
CA GLY A 129 -12.07 -4.46 -0.01
C GLY A 129 -12.92 -3.64 0.95
N THR A 130 -14.12 -3.27 0.53
CA THR A 130 -15.07 -2.47 1.33
C THR A 130 -16.26 -3.28 1.84
N LYS A 131 -16.17 -4.63 1.85
CA LYS A 131 -17.30 -5.50 2.27
C LYS A 131 -17.68 -5.23 3.73
N GLN A 132 -18.98 -4.96 3.96
CA GLN A 132 -19.53 -4.61 5.26
C GLN A 132 -19.50 -5.77 6.30
N ASN A 133 -19.40 -7.02 5.85
CA ASN A 133 -19.51 -8.21 6.71
C ASN A 133 -18.15 -8.71 7.25
N LYS A 134 -17.06 -7.99 7.00
CA LYS A 134 -15.75 -8.31 7.60
C LYS A 134 -15.46 -7.32 8.71
N PRO A 135 -14.84 -7.77 9.83
CA PRO A 135 -14.38 -6.85 10.86
C PRO A 135 -13.56 -5.74 10.20
N ARG A 136 -14.04 -4.52 10.27
CA ARG A 136 -13.28 -3.37 9.76
C ARG A 136 -12.25 -2.99 10.82
N PRO A 137 -11.09 -2.53 10.43
CA PRO A 137 -10.13 -1.96 11.37
C PRO A 137 -10.57 -0.53 11.75
N GLU A 138 -11.86 -0.34 12.15
CA GLU A 138 -12.42 0.99 12.45
C GLU A 138 -11.61 1.71 13.52
N GLU A 139 -11.12 0.98 14.50
CA GLU A 139 -10.22 1.51 15.52
C GLU A 139 -8.91 2.03 14.91
N LEU A 140 -8.35 1.31 13.92
CA LEU A 140 -7.16 1.75 13.21
C LEU A 140 -7.45 2.94 12.30
N GLU A 141 -8.55 2.89 11.57
CA GLU A 141 -8.95 3.97 10.68
C GLU A 141 -9.17 5.28 11.44
N SER A 142 -9.69 5.20 12.68
CA SER A 142 -9.92 6.36 13.54
C SER A 142 -8.64 7.07 13.98
N LEU A 143 -7.48 6.40 13.94
CA LEU A 143 -6.18 6.99 14.25
C LEU A 143 -5.65 7.85 13.09
N LEU A 144 -6.27 7.77 11.91
CA LEU A 144 -5.95 8.60 10.75
C LEU A 144 -6.93 9.76 10.65
N GLY A 145 -6.44 10.94 10.25
CA GLY A 145 -7.33 12.01 9.81
C GLY A 145 -8.09 11.60 8.54
N THR A 146 -9.25 12.20 8.30
CA THR A 146 -10.18 11.87 7.20
C THR A 146 -9.49 11.73 5.85
N ARG A 147 -8.59 12.69 5.50
CA ARG A 147 -7.83 12.66 4.25
C ARG A 147 -6.89 11.46 4.18
N SER A 148 -6.05 11.25 5.18
CA SER A 148 -5.08 10.15 5.20
C SER A 148 -5.77 8.78 5.17
N ARG A 149 -6.95 8.66 5.82
CA ARG A 149 -7.77 7.46 5.74
C ARG A 149 -8.27 7.21 4.32
N ALA A 150 -8.83 8.24 3.67
CA ALA A 150 -9.30 8.12 2.28
C ALA A 150 -8.16 7.72 1.33
N GLU A 151 -6.97 8.32 1.50
CA GLU A 151 -5.76 7.97 0.75
C GLU A 151 -5.37 6.50 0.93
N ALA A 152 -5.32 6.00 2.17
CA ALA A 152 -4.98 4.61 2.47
C ALA A 152 -5.99 3.62 1.85
N VAL A 153 -7.28 3.90 2.00
CA VAL A 153 -8.35 3.09 1.40
C VAL A 153 -8.22 3.06 -0.12
N THR A 154 -7.99 4.22 -0.74
CA THR A 154 -7.86 4.32 -2.20
C THR A 154 -6.69 3.51 -2.73
N ILE A 155 -5.52 3.62 -2.11
CA ILE A 155 -4.34 2.82 -2.51
C ILE A 155 -4.58 1.32 -2.27
N GLY A 156 -5.20 0.95 -1.16
CA GLY A 156 -5.59 -0.44 -0.91
C GLY A 156 -6.52 -1.01 -1.97
N LEU A 157 -7.52 -0.25 -2.40
CA LEU A 157 -8.46 -0.66 -3.47
C LEU A 157 -7.77 -0.68 -4.84
N ALA A 158 -6.81 0.21 -5.11
CA ALA A 158 -6.01 0.19 -6.32
C ALA A 158 -5.16 -1.09 -6.41
N LEU A 159 -4.48 -1.45 -5.33
CA LEU A 159 -3.74 -2.71 -5.23
C LEU A 159 -4.66 -3.92 -5.39
N ARG A 160 -5.86 -3.88 -4.80
CA ARG A 160 -6.86 -4.94 -4.95
C ARG A 160 -7.31 -5.10 -6.40
N PHE A 161 -7.61 -4.01 -7.09
CA PHE A 161 -7.95 -4.03 -8.50
C PHE A 161 -6.81 -4.61 -9.33
N ALA A 162 -5.60 -4.07 -9.17
CA ALA A 162 -4.41 -4.48 -9.92
C ALA A 162 -4.14 -5.99 -9.79
N LEU A 163 -4.18 -6.52 -8.57
CA LEU A 163 -3.87 -7.94 -8.32
C LEU A 163 -4.96 -8.90 -8.81
N ILE A 164 -6.19 -8.44 -8.95
CA ILE A 164 -7.25 -9.23 -9.57
C ILE A 164 -7.12 -9.18 -11.09
N PHE A 165 -6.90 -8.00 -11.65
CA PHE A 165 -6.65 -7.82 -13.08
C PHE A 165 -5.40 -8.61 -13.54
N ALA A 166 -4.37 -8.69 -12.69
CA ALA A 166 -3.15 -9.46 -12.97
C ALA A 166 -3.43 -10.94 -13.27
N ALA A 167 -4.53 -11.50 -12.78
CA ALA A 167 -4.95 -12.88 -13.03
C ALA A 167 -3.82 -13.92 -12.87
N GLY A 168 -2.88 -13.67 -11.95
CA GLY A 168 -1.75 -14.57 -11.68
C GLY A 168 -0.49 -14.30 -12.51
N THR A 169 -0.40 -13.21 -13.25
CA THR A 169 0.80 -12.85 -14.04
C THR A 169 1.05 -11.34 -13.97
N THR A 170 2.32 -10.95 -13.94
CA THR A 170 2.72 -9.54 -13.97
C THR A 170 2.61 -8.91 -15.36
N GLY A 171 2.58 -9.74 -16.41
CA GLY A 171 2.54 -9.28 -17.79
C GLY A 171 1.31 -8.43 -18.11
N SER A 172 0.15 -8.85 -17.63
CA SER A 172 -1.13 -8.16 -17.86
C SER A 172 -1.18 -6.74 -17.27
N LEU A 173 -0.41 -6.47 -16.21
CA LEU A 173 -0.33 -5.13 -15.61
C LEU A 173 0.35 -4.10 -16.52
N ARG A 174 1.16 -4.54 -17.50
CA ARG A 174 1.79 -3.66 -18.50
C ARG A 174 0.83 -3.23 -19.61
N ASP A 175 -0.32 -3.89 -19.67
CA ASP A 175 -1.34 -3.63 -20.69
C ASP A 175 -2.45 -2.71 -20.19
N ILE A 176 -2.30 -2.22 -18.97
CA ILE A 176 -3.19 -1.21 -18.41
C ILE A 176 -2.40 -0.03 -17.87
N CYS A 177 -3.00 1.15 -17.85
CA CYS A 177 -2.47 2.30 -17.13
C CYS A 177 -3.61 3.14 -16.53
N PHE A 178 -3.31 3.76 -15.38
CA PHE A 178 -4.17 4.77 -14.79
C PHE A 178 -3.81 6.16 -15.30
N GLU A 179 -4.83 6.99 -15.42
CA GLU A 179 -4.69 8.42 -15.54
C GLU A 179 -5.58 9.10 -14.50
N LEU A 180 -5.08 10.16 -13.89
CA LEU A 180 -5.77 10.86 -12.83
C LEU A 180 -5.87 12.35 -13.19
N ASP A 181 -7.10 12.84 -13.24
CA ASP A 181 -7.40 14.27 -13.27
C ASP A 181 -8.28 14.68 -12.07
N ASP A 182 -8.76 15.91 -12.03
CA ASP A 182 -9.53 16.43 -10.89
C ASP A 182 -10.88 15.73 -10.72
N ASN A 183 -11.49 15.26 -11.81
CA ASN A 183 -12.84 14.70 -11.80
C ASN A 183 -12.88 13.20 -12.02
N PHE A 184 -11.87 12.63 -12.66
CA PHE A 184 -11.88 11.24 -13.12
C PHE A 184 -10.65 10.46 -12.69
N VAL A 185 -10.86 9.17 -12.42
CA VAL A 185 -9.84 8.14 -12.55
C VAL A 185 -10.12 7.42 -13.86
N SER A 186 -9.18 7.50 -14.78
CA SER A 186 -9.27 6.84 -16.08
C SER A 186 -8.41 5.57 -16.07
N LEU A 187 -8.95 4.51 -16.65
CA LEU A 187 -8.25 3.24 -16.89
C LEU A 187 -8.18 3.01 -18.39
N HIS A 188 -6.98 2.91 -18.92
CA HIS A 188 -6.73 2.51 -20.29
C HIS A 188 -6.36 1.04 -20.32
N VAL A 189 -7.07 0.24 -21.13
CA VAL A 189 -6.87 -1.20 -21.28
C VAL A 189 -6.54 -1.48 -22.73
N LYS A 190 -5.34 -2.03 -23.00
CA LYS A 190 -4.95 -2.44 -24.34
C LYS A 190 -5.81 -3.59 -24.83
N LYS A 191 -5.96 -3.70 -26.15
CA LYS A 191 -6.74 -4.77 -26.82
C LYS A 191 -6.35 -6.18 -26.37
N SER A 192 -5.06 -6.42 -26.12
CA SER A 192 -4.51 -7.70 -25.65
C SER A 192 -5.07 -8.14 -24.28
N ALA A 193 -5.50 -7.19 -23.44
CA ALA A 193 -5.93 -7.45 -22.08
C ALA A 193 -7.43 -7.19 -21.85
N GLN A 194 -8.20 -6.85 -22.88
CA GLN A 194 -9.63 -6.55 -22.74
C GLN A 194 -10.44 -7.73 -22.19
N SER A 195 -10.07 -8.97 -22.54
CA SER A 195 -10.72 -10.17 -22.04
C SER A 195 -10.55 -10.38 -20.52
N LEU A 196 -9.56 -9.73 -19.90
CA LEU A 196 -9.35 -9.76 -18.46
C LEU A 196 -10.20 -8.72 -17.71
N PHE A 197 -10.75 -7.74 -18.44
CA PHE A 197 -11.58 -6.68 -17.86
C PHE A 197 -13.04 -7.11 -17.83
N ASP A 198 -13.35 -8.03 -16.91
CA ASP A 198 -14.70 -8.52 -16.66
C ASP A 198 -15.52 -7.58 -15.76
N GLU A 199 -16.79 -7.95 -15.49
CA GLU A 199 -17.67 -7.22 -14.60
C GLU A 199 -17.10 -7.08 -13.18
N ALA A 200 -16.38 -8.11 -12.70
CA ALA A 200 -15.78 -8.07 -11.38
C ALA A 200 -14.63 -7.06 -11.33
N CYS A 201 -13.82 -6.95 -12.36
CA CYS A 201 -12.81 -5.91 -12.51
C CYS A 201 -13.44 -4.51 -12.61
N ALA A 202 -14.48 -4.35 -13.42
CA ALA A 202 -15.18 -3.10 -13.59
C ALA A 202 -15.77 -2.57 -12.26
N ASN A 203 -16.39 -3.45 -11.48
CA ASN A 203 -16.92 -3.09 -10.16
C ASN A 203 -15.83 -2.65 -9.17
N ARG A 204 -14.67 -3.32 -9.17
CA ARG A 204 -13.53 -2.92 -8.32
C ARG A 204 -12.92 -1.60 -8.75
N PHE A 205 -12.83 -1.37 -10.06
CA PHE A 205 -12.36 -0.09 -10.58
C PHE A 205 -13.31 1.07 -10.20
N LYS A 206 -14.62 0.85 -10.28
CA LYS A 206 -15.60 1.84 -9.78
C LYS A 206 -15.40 2.14 -8.29
N MET A 207 -15.19 1.12 -7.47
CA MET A 207 -14.94 1.32 -6.03
C MET A 207 -13.66 2.11 -5.78
N LEU A 208 -12.59 1.86 -6.53
CA LEU A 208 -11.35 2.64 -6.48
C LEU A 208 -11.63 4.11 -6.81
N ALA A 209 -12.28 4.39 -7.93
CA ALA A 209 -12.54 5.76 -8.37
C ALA A 209 -13.39 6.54 -7.35
N HIS A 210 -14.45 5.92 -6.83
CA HIS A 210 -15.30 6.52 -5.80
C HIS A 210 -14.54 6.79 -4.49
N SER A 211 -13.62 5.91 -4.09
CA SER A 211 -12.80 6.13 -2.90
C SER A 211 -11.85 7.33 -3.05
N ALA A 212 -11.46 7.64 -4.28
CA ALA A 212 -10.69 8.82 -4.63
C ALA A 212 -11.56 10.08 -4.81
N HIS A 213 -12.86 10.00 -4.54
CA HIS A 213 -13.86 11.06 -4.80
C HIS A 213 -13.89 11.50 -6.27
N ARG A 214 -13.75 10.54 -7.21
CA ARG A 214 -13.74 10.75 -8.67
C ARG A 214 -14.66 9.79 -9.38
N GLN A 215 -14.99 10.13 -10.61
CA GLN A 215 -15.78 9.27 -11.50
C GLN A 215 -14.87 8.29 -12.25
N PRO A 216 -15.29 7.03 -12.44
CA PRO A 216 -14.54 6.08 -13.24
C PRO A 216 -14.73 6.34 -14.74
N LYS A 217 -13.65 6.30 -15.51
CA LYS A 217 -13.67 6.22 -16.99
C LYS A 217 -12.84 5.03 -17.44
N VAL A 218 -13.32 4.29 -18.43
CA VAL A 218 -12.60 3.14 -19.01
C VAL A 218 -12.47 3.34 -20.51
N PHE A 219 -11.25 3.19 -21.00
CA PHE A 219 -10.92 3.23 -22.43
C PHE A 219 -10.40 1.85 -22.83
N LEU A 220 -11.08 1.22 -23.75
CA LEU A 220 -10.70 -0.06 -24.35
C LEU A 220 -10.05 0.23 -25.71
N ASN A 221 -8.72 0.20 -25.78
CA ASN A 221 -7.94 0.64 -26.95
C ASN A 221 -7.43 -0.57 -27.77
#